data_fe15eab7f1e5cb484f3fb6965355b479
#
_entry.id   fe15eab7f1e5cb484f3fb6965355b479
#
_cell.length_a   1.000
_cell.length_b   1.000
_cell.length_c   1.000
_cell.angle_alpha   90.00
_cell.angle_beta   90.00
_cell.angle_gamma   90.00
#
_symmetry.space_group_name_H-M   'P 1'
#
loop_
_entity.id
_entity.type
_entity.pdbx_description
1 polymer ?
#
loop_
_entity_poly.entity_id
_entity_poly.type
_entity_poly.pdbx_seq_one_letter_code
_entity_poly.pdbx_strand_id
1 'polypeptide(L)'
;MSTINLEHADPNFREELVKQPGGDKISACFTCRTCTAGCPIAAVDERFNPFKIIRMALYGLKEEVLKSDFIWLCSACYTCQERCPQGVSITDFMTLLKNMAFKEGHMPSGVRAQVEIIKGEGRIYPIDDFDNKKRNKVGLPLLPTSCDVVKKLFT
;
A
#
# COMPACT_ATOMS: atom_id res chain seq x y z
N MET A 1 4.95 20.47 -14.15
CA MET A 1 3.96 19.37 -14.23
C MET A 1 4.30 18.53 -15.45
N SER A 2 4.64 17.26 -15.30
CA SER A 2 4.81 16.37 -16.44
C SER A 2 3.46 16.13 -17.10
N THR A 3 3.40 16.25 -18.42
CA THR A 3 2.20 15.92 -19.20
C THR A 3 1.98 14.40 -19.12
N ILE A 4 0.78 13.99 -18.74
CA ILE A 4 0.39 12.57 -18.74
C ILE A 4 -0.05 12.23 -20.17
N ASN A 5 0.61 11.25 -20.79
CA ASN A 5 0.22 10.76 -22.11
C ASN A 5 -0.83 9.65 -21.93
N LEU A 6 -2.02 9.82 -22.53
CA LEU A 6 -3.09 8.84 -22.48
C LEU A 6 -3.00 7.77 -23.60
N GLU A 7 -2.05 7.86 -24.52
CA GLU A 7 -1.87 6.87 -25.59
C GLU A 7 -1.54 5.47 -25.06
N HIS A 8 -0.95 5.40 -23.86
CA HIS A 8 -0.58 4.14 -23.19
C HIS A 8 -1.60 3.70 -22.14
N ALA A 9 -2.78 4.35 -22.08
CA ALA A 9 -3.82 3.98 -21.13
C ALA A 9 -4.38 2.57 -21.45
N ASP A 10 -4.44 1.70 -20.46
CA ASP A 10 -5.09 0.40 -20.57
C ASP A 10 -6.60 0.55 -20.32
N PRO A 11 -7.46 0.38 -21.35
CA PRO A 11 -8.90 0.53 -21.20
C PRO A 11 -9.52 -0.53 -20.27
N ASN A 12 -8.85 -1.67 -20.06
CA ASN A 12 -9.34 -2.77 -19.23
C ASN A 12 -8.96 -2.61 -17.75
N PHE A 13 -8.00 -1.72 -17.44
CA PHE A 13 -7.50 -1.59 -16.08
C PHE A 13 -8.58 -1.23 -15.07
N ARG A 14 -9.50 -0.34 -15.43
CA ARG A 14 -10.65 -0.01 -14.58
C ARG A 14 -11.51 -1.23 -14.26
N GLU A 15 -11.77 -2.09 -15.24
CA GLU A 15 -12.55 -3.31 -15.03
C GLU A 15 -11.79 -4.33 -14.20
N GLU A 16 -10.47 -4.44 -14.40
CA GLU A 16 -9.60 -5.26 -13.58
C GLU A 16 -9.67 -4.84 -12.11
N LEU A 17 -9.61 -3.53 -11.82
CA LEU A 17 -9.70 -2.97 -10.47
C LEU A 17 -11.04 -3.26 -9.82
N VAL A 18 -12.15 -3.01 -10.51
CA VAL A 18 -13.52 -3.18 -9.96
C VAL A 18 -13.81 -4.63 -9.58
N LYS A 19 -13.21 -5.60 -10.24
CA LYS A 19 -13.36 -7.04 -9.94
C LYS A 19 -12.57 -7.49 -8.71
N GLN A 20 -11.68 -6.64 -8.17
CA GLN A 20 -10.84 -6.97 -7.02
C GLN A 20 -11.41 -6.41 -5.71
N PRO A 21 -11.23 -7.10 -4.58
CA PRO A 21 -11.56 -6.55 -3.27
C PRO A 21 -10.87 -5.19 -3.03
N GLY A 22 -11.63 -4.20 -2.61
CA GLY A 22 -11.16 -2.82 -2.41
C GLY A 22 -11.26 -1.92 -3.66
N GLY A 23 -11.52 -2.50 -4.85
CA GLY A 23 -11.74 -1.75 -6.09
C GLY A 23 -13.21 -1.61 -6.49
N ASP A 24 -14.09 -2.39 -5.91
CA ASP A 24 -15.51 -2.53 -6.25
C ASP A 24 -16.27 -1.19 -6.34
N LYS A 25 -16.02 -0.27 -5.42
CA LYS A 25 -16.70 1.04 -5.36
C LYS A 25 -15.93 2.20 -5.98
N ILE A 26 -14.77 1.97 -6.58
CA ILE A 26 -13.93 3.07 -7.05
C ILE A 26 -14.60 3.92 -8.13
N SER A 27 -15.47 3.32 -8.94
CA SER A 27 -16.22 4.00 -10.00
C SER A 27 -17.26 5.00 -9.46
N ALA A 28 -17.65 4.92 -8.18
CA ALA A 28 -18.56 5.88 -7.54
C ALA A 28 -17.87 7.22 -7.20
N CYS A 29 -16.56 7.34 -7.41
CA CYS A 29 -15.83 8.56 -7.13
C CYS A 29 -16.30 9.72 -8.00
N PHE A 30 -16.94 10.74 -7.39
CA PHE A 30 -17.46 11.94 -8.08
C PHE A 30 -16.54 13.16 -7.97
N THR A 31 -15.25 12.96 -7.66
CA THR A 31 -14.18 13.95 -7.76
C THR A 31 -14.21 15.11 -6.76
N CYS A 32 -14.84 14.96 -5.60
CA CYS A 32 -14.96 16.03 -4.59
C CYS A 32 -13.66 16.42 -3.86
N ARG A 33 -12.59 15.61 -3.99
CA ARG A 33 -11.27 15.82 -3.37
C ARG A 33 -11.22 15.79 -1.83
N THR A 34 -12.29 15.44 -1.14
CA THR A 34 -12.34 15.31 0.32
C THR A 34 -11.25 14.37 0.85
N CYS A 35 -10.95 13.30 0.10
CA CYS A 35 -9.88 12.35 0.44
C CYS A 35 -8.49 12.98 0.48
N THR A 36 -8.19 13.90 -0.43
CA THR A 36 -6.90 14.62 -0.45
C THR A 36 -6.84 15.71 0.61
N ALA A 37 -7.92 16.49 0.76
CA ALA A 37 -7.98 17.58 1.74
C ALA A 37 -7.84 17.09 3.20
N GLY A 38 -8.25 15.86 3.50
CA GLY A 38 -8.13 15.28 4.83
C GLY A 38 -6.91 14.33 5.02
N CYS A 39 -6.06 14.18 4.02
CA CYS A 39 -4.97 13.21 4.07
C CYS A 39 -3.74 13.80 4.80
N PRO A 40 -3.26 13.16 5.90
CA PRO A 40 -2.08 13.64 6.62
C PRO A 40 -0.80 13.51 5.79
N ILE A 41 -0.72 12.55 4.88
CA ILE A 41 0.44 12.40 4.00
C ILE A 41 0.44 13.48 2.92
N ALA A 42 -0.71 13.75 2.28
CA ALA A 42 -0.81 14.80 1.27
C ALA A 42 -0.52 16.20 1.83
N ALA A 43 -0.69 16.39 3.14
CA ALA A 43 -0.37 17.65 3.81
C ALA A 43 1.15 17.90 3.93
N VAL A 44 1.98 16.87 3.89
CA VAL A 44 3.44 16.93 4.08
C VAL A 44 4.24 16.54 2.83
N ASP A 45 3.64 15.78 1.91
CA ASP A 45 4.29 15.33 0.68
C ASP A 45 3.33 15.45 -0.51
N GLU A 46 3.56 16.44 -1.37
CA GLU A 46 2.73 16.73 -2.56
C GLU A 46 2.72 15.60 -3.60
N ARG A 47 3.68 14.68 -3.56
CA ARG A 47 3.71 13.51 -4.45
C ARG A 47 2.54 12.59 -4.18
N PHE A 48 2.09 12.49 -2.92
CA PHE A 48 0.96 11.66 -2.53
C PHE A 48 -0.35 12.45 -2.60
N ASN A 49 -1.22 12.06 -3.53
CA ASN A 49 -2.53 12.68 -3.70
C ASN A 49 -3.58 11.59 -4.00
N PRO A 50 -4.37 11.18 -2.99
CA PRO A 50 -5.37 10.12 -3.17
C PRO A 50 -6.32 10.33 -4.34
N PHE A 51 -6.82 11.56 -4.49
CA PHE A 51 -7.69 11.90 -5.60
C PHE A 51 -7.02 11.70 -6.96
N LYS A 52 -5.78 12.18 -7.12
CA LYS A 52 -5.02 12.04 -8.36
C LYS A 52 -4.78 10.57 -8.70
N ILE A 53 -4.40 9.76 -7.71
CA ILE A 53 -4.17 8.32 -7.87
C ILE A 53 -5.45 7.63 -8.35
N ILE A 54 -6.59 7.90 -7.72
CA ILE A 54 -7.89 7.36 -8.14
C ILE A 54 -8.19 7.72 -9.59
N ARG A 55 -8.00 8.99 -9.97
CA ARG A 55 -8.28 9.44 -11.34
C ARG A 55 -7.35 8.79 -12.36
N MET A 56 -6.07 8.70 -12.07
CA MET A 56 -5.11 8.01 -12.94
C MET A 56 -5.52 6.54 -13.16
N ALA A 57 -5.89 5.84 -12.10
CA ALA A 57 -6.36 4.45 -12.18
C ALA A 57 -7.65 4.31 -13.01
N LEU A 58 -8.63 5.22 -12.81
CA LEU A 58 -9.88 5.21 -13.59
C LEU A 58 -9.69 5.59 -15.07
N TYR A 59 -8.62 6.32 -15.41
CA TYR A 59 -8.24 6.62 -16.79
C TYR A 59 -7.39 5.53 -17.44
N GLY A 60 -7.13 4.42 -16.76
CA GLY A 60 -6.35 3.31 -17.29
C GLY A 60 -4.84 3.52 -17.27
N LEU A 61 -4.32 4.48 -16.52
CA LEU A 61 -2.89 4.76 -16.42
C LEU A 61 -2.21 3.73 -15.50
N LYS A 62 -2.28 2.46 -15.88
CA LYS A 62 -1.83 1.30 -15.10
C LYS A 62 -0.35 1.40 -14.76
N GLU A 63 0.50 1.60 -15.76
CA GLU A 63 1.94 1.65 -15.56
C GLU A 63 2.38 2.82 -14.69
N GLU A 64 1.82 4.01 -14.93
CA GLU A 64 2.14 5.22 -14.18
C GLU A 64 1.75 5.10 -12.70
N VAL A 65 0.66 4.37 -12.41
CA VAL A 65 0.23 4.11 -11.04
C VAL A 65 1.07 3.01 -10.39
N LEU A 66 1.19 1.84 -11.02
CA LEU A 66 1.82 0.68 -10.38
C LEU A 66 3.35 0.78 -10.27
N LYS A 67 4.01 1.48 -11.21
CA LYS A 67 5.47 1.74 -11.17
C LYS A 67 5.85 2.92 -10.28
N SER A 68 4.86 3.64 -9.72
CA SER A 68 5.12 4.84 -8.93
C SER A 68 5.54 4.53 -7.51
N ASP A 69 6.42 5.40 -6.97
CA ASP A 69 6.76 5.37 -5.54
C ASP A 69 5.66 5.98 -4.67
N PHE A 70 4.82 6.85 -5.22
CA PHE A 70 3.86 7.61 -4.43
C PHE A 70 2.75 6.75 -3.81
N ILE A 71 2.32 5.64 -4.44
CA ILE A 71 1.32 4.75 -3.83
C ILE A 71 1.80 4.16 -2.49
N TRP A 72 3.12 3.99 -2.33
CA TRP A 72 3.74 3.43 -1.13
C TRP A 72 3.78 4.39 0.05
N LEU A 73 3.57 5.70 -0.18
CA LEU A 73 3.53 6.71 0.87
C LEU A 73 2.26 6.62 1.73
N CYS A 74 1.21 5.91 1.28
CA CYS A 74 -0.01 5.74 2.04
C CYS A 74 0.24 5.04 3.37
N SER A 75 -0.07 5.71 4.48
CA SER A 75 0.06 5.20 5.86
C SER A 75 -1.12 4.34 6.33
N ALA A 76 -2.09 4.08 5.46
CA ALA A 76 -3.29 3.30 5.78
C ALA A 76 -4.07 3.81 7.03
N CYS A 77 -4.16 5.13 7.20
CA CYS A 77 -4.83 5.75 8.36
C CYS A 77 -6.37 5.79 8.26
N TYR A 78 -6.96 5.35 7.16
CA TYR A 78 -8.40 5.28 6.86
C TYR A 78 -9.14 6.63 6.80
N THR A 79 -8.54 7.77 7.13
CA THR A 79 -9.19 9.08 7.15
C THR A 79 -9.92 9.42 5.83
N CYS A 80 -9.31 9.10 4.68
CA CYS A 80 -9.91 9.35 3.37
C CYS A 80 -11.15 8.48 3.11
N GLN A 81 -11.15 7.25 3.58
CA GLN A 81 -12.23 6.28 3.44
C GLN A 81 -13.43 6.67 4.30
N GLU A 82 -13.20 6.96 5.59
CA GLU A 82 -14.24 7.38 6.53
C GLU A 82 -14.93 8.69 6.14
N ARG A 83 -14.20 9.59 5.47
CA ARG A 83 -14.72 10.88 5.02
C ARG A 83 -15.33 10.87 3.63
N CYS A 84 -15.28 9.73 2.92
CA CYS A 84 -15.79 9.66 1.55
C CYS A 84 -17.32 9.72 1.50
N PRO A 85 -17.93 10.77 0.89
CA PRO A 85 -19.40 10.88 0.84
C PRO A 85 -20.05 9.82 -0.07
N GLN A 86 -19.27 9.18 -0.92
CA GLN A 86 -19.72 8.09 -1.80
C GLN A 86 -19.41 6.70 -1.23
N GLY A 87 -18.84 6.61 -0.02
CA GLY A 87 -18.50 5.34 0.61
C GLY A 87 -17.45 4.54 -0.19
N VAL A 88 -16.56 5.22 -0.91
CA VAL A 88 -15.45 4.56 -1.62
C VAL A 88 -14.42 4.08 -0.61
N SER A 89 -14.05 2.81 -0.67
CA SER A 89 -13.05 2.17 0.19
C SER A 89 -11.63 2.56 -0.24
N ILE A 90 -11.26 3.85 -0.09
CA ILE A 90 -10.04 4.43 -0.66
C ILE A 90 -8.76 3.79 -0.09
N THR A 91 -8.73 3.49 1.20
CA THR A 91 -7.56 2.84 1.82
C THR A 91 -7.37 1.42 1.32
N ASP A 92 -8.48 0.67 1.18
CA ASP A 92 -8.46 -0.69 0.63
C ASP A 92 -8.04 -0.65 -0.85
N PHE A 93 -8.50 0.35 -1.59
CA PHE A 93 -8.08 0.59 -2.97
C PHE A 93 -6.55 0.87 -3.07
N MET A 94 -5.98 1.68 -2.17
CA MET A 94 -4.54 1.89 -2.13
C MET A 94 -3.78 0.59 -1.80
N THR A 95 -4.34 -0.25 -0.94
CA THR A 95 -3.79 -1.58 -0.64
C THR A 95 -3.85 -2.50 -1.85
N LEU A 96 -4.95 -2.49 -2.59
CA LEU A 96 -5.08 -3.21 -3.85
C LEU A 96 -4.00 -2.80 -4.85
N LEU A 97 -3.79 -1.50 -5.07
CA LEU A 97 -2.75 -1.00 -5.97
C LEU A 97 -1.34 -1.45 -5.55
N LYS A 98 -1.03 -1.40 -4.24
CA LYS A 98 0.25 -1.91 -3.71
C LYS A 98 0.42 -3.40 -3.96
N ASN A 99 -0.64 -4.20 -3.78
CA ASN A 99 -0.61 -5.64 -4.03
C ASN A 99 -0.41 -5.95 -5.51
N MET A 100 -1.02 -5.20 -6.42
CA MET A 100 -0.82 -5.34 -7.86
C MET A 100 0.62 -4.96 -8.25
N ALA A 101 1.11 -3.82 -7.76
CA ALA A 101 2.48 -3.37 -7.97
C ALA A 101 3.50 -4.40 -7.46
N PHE A 102 3.25 -5.00 -6.30
CA PHE A 102 4.08 -6.07 -5.74
C PHE A 102 4.13 -7.29 -6.67
N LYS A 103 2.97 -7.76 -7.16
CA LYS A 103 2.89 -8.91 -8.08
C LYS A 103 3.64 -8.67 -9.39
N GLU A 104 3.65 -7.43 -9.87
CA GLU A 104 4.40 -7.02 -11.08
C GLU A 104 5.87 -6.70 -10.81
N GLY A 105 6.35 -6.87 -9.56
CA GLY A 105 7.74 -6.61 -9.18
C GLY A 105 8.08 -5.13 -8.92
N HIS A 106 7.09 -4.25 -8.96
CA HIS A 106 7.23 -2.82 -8.73
C HIS A 106 7.06 -2.48 -7.25
N MET A 107 8.11 -2.69 -6.46
CA MET A 107 8.10 -2.36 -5.04
C MET A 107 9.39 -1.64 -4.63
N PRO A 108 9.34 -0.71 -3.66
CA PRO A 108 10.52 -0.07 -3.09
C PRO A 108 11.47 -1.11 -2.47
N SER A 109 12.77 -0.84 -2.53
CA SER A 109 13.81 -1.73 -1.99
C SER A 109 13.61 -2.05 -0.50
N GLY A 110 13.15 -1.05 0.30
CA GLY A 110 12.84 -1.24 1.72
C GLY A 110 11.70 -2.25 1.96
N VAL A 111 10.63 -2.20 1.13
CA VAL A 111 9.53 -3.18 1.21
C VAL A 111 10.03 -4.57 0.82
N ARG A 112 10.84 -4.69 -0.23
CA ARG A 112 11.46 -5.95 -0.64
C ARG A 112 12.32 -6.54 0.48
N ALA A 113 13.19 -5.75 1.08
CA ALA A 113 14.04 -6.18 2.19
C ALA A 113 13.20 -6.67 3.38
N GLN A 114 12.11 -5.95 3.70
CA GLN A 114 11.20 -6.36 4.79
C GLN A 114 10.51 -7.69 4.50
N VAL A 115 10.07 -7.91 3.26
CA VAL A 115 9.46 -9.19 2.84
C VAL A 115 10.46 -10.33 2.98
N GLU A 116 11.72 -10.14 2.57
CA GLU A 116 12.76 -11.17 2.70
C GLU A 116 13.08 -11.47 4.19
N ILE A 117 13.10 -10.47 5.05
CA ILE A 117 13.23 -10.69 6.51
C ILE A 117 12.06 -11.53 7.04
N ILE A 118 10.82 -11.20 6.65
CA ILE A 118 9.65 -11.96 7.11
C ILE A 118 9.70 -13.41 6.61
N LYS A 119 10.09 -13.63 5.36
CA LYS A 119 10.27 -14.99 4.80
C LYS A 119 11.34 -15.79 5.55
N GLY A 120 12.50 -15.15 5.82
CA GLY A 120 13.63 -15.79 6.50
C GLY A 120 13.36 -16.07 8.00
N GLU A 121 12.88 -15.07 8.72
CA GLU A 121 12.76 -15.10 10.18
C GLU A 121 11.33 -15.34 10.68
N GLY A 122 10.32 -15.17 9.82
CA GLY A 122 8.91 -15.17 10.21
C GLY A 122 8.53 -13.98 11.09
N ARG A 123 9.30 -12.89 11.03
CA ARG A 123 9.13 -11.67 11.84
C ARG A 123 9.49 -10.43 11.03
N ILE A 124 8.89 -9.30 11.36
CA ILE A 124 9.22 -7.99 10.75
C ILE A 124 10.61 -7.52 11.19
N TYR A 125 11.00 -7.86 12.43
CA TYR A 125 12.29 -7.52 13.02
C TYR A 125 13.00 -8.79 13.48
N PRO A 126 14.25 -9.04 13.06
CA PRO A 126 15.05 -10.17 13.55
C PRO A 126 15.29 -10.01 15.05
N ILE A 127 15.09 -11.06 15.81
CA ILE A 127 15.39 -11.12 17.24
C ILE A 127 16.66 -11.93 17.43
N ASP A 128 17.66 -11.34 18.06
CA ASP A 128 18.92 -11.99 18.38
C ASP A 128 19.11 -12.23 19.91
N ASP A 129 20.22 -12.82 20.26
CA ASP A 129 20.57 -13.08 21.66
C ASP A 129 20.77 -11.79 22.46
N PHE A 130 21.19 -10.71 21.80
CA PHE A 130 21.38 -9.42 22.45
C PHE A 130 20.04 -8.80 22.83
N ASP A 131 19.05 -8.87 21.96
CA ASP A 131 17.69 -8.44 22.25
C ASP A 131 17.09 -9.24 23.41
N ASN A 132 17.28 -10.55 23.40
CA ASN A 132 16.79 -11.42 24.47
C ASN A 132 17.50 -11.15 25.80
N LYS A 133 18.79 -10.85 25.81
CA LYS A 133 19.50 -10.42 27.04
C LYS A 133 18.93 -9.11 27.58
N LYS A 134 18.63 -8.13 26.74
CA LYS A 134 17.98 -6.87 27.17
C LYS A 134 16.59 -7.13 27.75
N ARG A 135 15.78 -7.97 27.10
CA ARG A 135 14.45 -8.36 27.56
C ARG A 135 14.51 -8.99 28.97
N ASN A 136 15.43 -9.93 29.16
CA ASN A 136 15.63 -10.60 30.45
C ASN A 136 16.00 -9.63 31.55
N LYS A 137 16.86 -8.63 31.29
CA LYS A 137 17.24 -7.60 32.27
C LYS A 137 16.07 -6.78 32.81
N VAL A 138 14.99 -6.64 32.03
CA VAL A 138 13.78 -5.89 32.42
C VAL A 138 12.60 -6.82 32.75
N GLY A 139 12.87 -8.10 33.00
CA GLY A 139 11.85 -9.08 33.42
C GLY A 139 10.86 -9.50 32.33
N LEU A 140 11.16 -9.26 31.03
CA LEU A 140 10.33 -9.68 29.94
C LEU A 140 10.68 -11.11 29.48
N PRO A 141 9.69 -11.92 29.04
CA PRO A 141 9.93 -13.26 28.54
C PRO A 141 10.81 -13.25 27.30
N LEU A 142 11.63 -14.28 27.12
CA LEU A 142 12.42 -14.49 25.92
C LEU A 142 11.51 -14.71 24.71
N LEU A 143 11.92 -14.21 23.57
CA LEU A 143 11.24 -14.45 22.30
C LEU A 143 12.03 -15.45 21.46
N PRO A 144 11.37 -16.35 20.73
CA PRO A 144 12.05 -17.22 19.78
C PRO A 144 12.67 -16.38 18.66
N THR A 145 13.84 -16.74 18.19
CA THR A 145 14.56 -16.02 17.11
C THR A 145 13.83 -16.09 15.78
N SER A 146 13.07 -17.16 15.52
CA SER A 146 12.25 -17.30 14.30
C SER A 146 10.82 -17.76 14.62
N CYS A 147 9.91 -17.57 13.66
CA CYS A 147 8.51 -18.00 13.75
C CYS A 147 8.13 -18.83 12.53
N ASP A 148 8.22 -20.16 12.68
CA ASP A 148 8.00 -21.11 11.58
C ASP A 148 6.56 -21.13 11.09
N VAL A 149 5.58 -20.77 11.94
CA VAL A 149 4.16 -20.66 11.52
C VAL A 149 4.00 -19.58 10.46
N VAL A 150 4.67 -18.43 10.63
CA VAL A 150 4.63 -17.32 9.65
C VAL A 150 5.40 -17.69 8.38
N LYS A 151 6.55 -18.36 8.49
CA LYS A 151 7.32 -18.82 7.32
C LYS A 151 6.48 -19.69 6.38
N LYS A 152 5.63 -20.56 6.92
CA LYS A 152 4.75 -21.43 6.13
C LYS A 152 3.71 -20.69 5.28
N LEU A 153 3.45 -19.39 5.56
CA LEU A 153 2.54 -18.58 4.74
C LEU A 153 3.18 -18.12 3.42
N PHE A 154 4.50 -18.27 3.28
CA PHE A 154 5.27 -17.86 2.11
C PHE A 154 5.85 -19.04 1.30
N THR A 155 5.53 -20.26 1.68
CA THR A 155 5.85 -21.50 0.94
C THR A 155 4.64 -21.98 0.16
#